data_c3fae4b2c3b67696fde8407f57250ae9
#
_entry.id   c3fae4b2c3b67696fde8407f57250ae9
#
_cell.length_a   1.000
_cell.length_b   1.000
_cell.length_c   1.000
_cell.angle_alpha   90.00
_cell.angle_beta   90.00
_cell.angle_gamma   90.00
#
_symmetry.space_group_name_H-M   'P 1'
#
loop_
_entity.id
_entity.type
_entity.pdbx_description
1 polymer ?
#
loop_
_entity_poly.entity_id
_entity_poly.type
_entity_poly.pdbx_seq_one_letter_code
_entity_poly.pdbx_strand_id
1 'polypeptide(L)'
;MSSTAKHHHYSTTVRWTGNRGAGTADYRAYERSHEISADGKPIIAGSSDPGFRGDANRYNPEELLVASLSACHMLWYLHLCADAGVVVTDYSDEARGVMEETTSGGRFTRVILQPRVTVASQDMIEQALQLHAGAHSHCFIANSVNFEVLVEANILT
;
A
#
# COMPACT_ATOMS: atom_id res chain seq x y z
N MET A 1 13.33 -27.22 -17.75
CA MET A 1 11.86 -27.18 -17.82
C MET A 1 11.43 -25.71 -17.78
N SER A 2 10.76 -25.24 -18.81
CA SER A 2 10.26 -23.86 -18.86
C SER A 2 9.15 -23.70 -17.82
N SER A 3 9.39 -22.93 -16.77
CA SER A 3 8.33 -22.49 -15.84
C SER A 3 7.40 -21.59 -16.64
N THR A 4 6.20 -22.08 -16.99
CA THR A 4 5.17 -21.26 -17.60
C THR A 4 4.74 -20.18 -16.59
N ALA A 5 4.96 -18.92 -16.95
CA ALA A 5 4.54 -17.80 -16.09
C ALA A 5 3.03 -17.88 -15.86
N LYS A 6 2.61 -17.78 -14.59
CA LYS A 6 1.21 -17.74 -14.21
C LYS A 6 0.73 -16.28 -14.28
N HIS A 7 -0.36 -16.03 -15.00
CA HIS A 7 -0.93 -14.70 -15.14
C HIS A 7 -2.15 -14.51 -14.25
N HIS A 8 -2.24 -13.35 -13.59
CA HIS A 8 -3.37 -12.91 -12.80
C HIS A 8 -3.92 -11.60 -13.37
N HIS A 9 -5.23 -11.43 -13.39
CA HIS A 9 -5.89 -10.26 -13.95
C HIS A 9 -6.72 -9.56 -12.87
N TYR A 10 -6.62 -8.24 -12.84
CA TYR A 10 -7.35 -7.40 -11.87
C TYR A 10 -8.05 -6.27 -12.62
N SER A 11 -9.25 -5.88 -12.18
CA SER A 11 -9.97 -4.74 -12.73
C SER A 11 -10.60 -3.92 -11.60
N THR A 12 -10.59 -2.62 -11.78
CA THR A 12 -11.25 -1.64 -10.91
C THR A 12 -11.92 -0.59 -11.78
N THR A 13 -12.96 0.03 -11.24
CA THR A 13 -13.62 1.19 -11.85
C THR A 13 -13.38 2.40 -10.96
N VAL A 14 -12.92 3.51 -11.57
CA VAL A 14 -12.81 4.80 -10.92
C VAL A 14 -13.83 5.74 -11.56
N ARG A 15 -14.72 6.30 -10.74
CA ARG A 15 -15.78 7.20 -11.18
C ARG A 15 -15.67 8.52 -10.46
N TRP A 16 -15.49 9.62 -11.21
CA TRP A 16 -15.55 10.96 -10.66
C TRP A 16 -16.97 11.35 -10.23
N THR A 17 -17.12 11.85 -9.01
CA THR A 17 -18.39 12.24 -8.40
C THR A 17 -18.43 13.72 -8.01
N GLY A 18 -17.38 14.47 -8.32
CA GLY A 18 -17.19 15.86 -7.90
C GLY A 18 -17.72 16.93 -8.82
N ASN A 19 -18.57 16.59 -9.81
CA ASN A 19 -19.19 17.60 -10.68
C ASN A 19 -20.27 18.39 -9.92
N ARG A 20 -20.08 19.69 -9.78
CA ARG A 20 -21.04 20.61 -9.13
C ARG A 20 -21.98 21.31 -10.13
N GLY A 21 -22.01 20.87 -11.37
CA GLY A 21 -22.86 21.41 -12.43
C GLY A 21 -22.13 22.15 -13.55
N ALA A 22 -20.94 22.70 -13.27
CA ALA A 22 -20.10 23.37 -14.27
C ALA A 22 -18.95 22.50 -14.80
N GLY A 23 -18.86 21.24 -14.34
CA GLY A 23 -17.75 20.37 -14.69
C GLY A 23 -16.40 20.99 -14.34
N THR A 24 -15.42 20.83 -15.23
CA THR A 24 -14.07 21.37 -15.08
C THR A 24 -13.90 22.75 -15.71
N ALA A 25 -14.94 23.58 -15.73
CA ALA A 25 -14.91 24.93 -16.33
C ALA A 25 -13.83 25.83 -15.68
N ASP A 26 -13.52 25.62 -14.40
CA ASP A 26 -12.45 26.27 -13.66
C ASP A 26 -11.87 25.29 -12.63
N TYR A 27 -10.62 25.44 -12.27
CA TYR A 27 -9.92 24.58 -11.30
C TYR A 27 -10.60 24.50 -9.93
N ARG A 28 -11.35 25.55 -9.56
CA ARG A 28 -12.10 25.66 -8.30
C ARG A 28 -13.57 25.26 -8.43
N ALA A 29 -14.06 25.00 -9.65
CA ALA A 29 -15.48 24.76 -9.92
C ALA A 29 -15.93 23.32 -9.59
N TYR A 30 -15.03 22.42 -9.27
CA TYR A 30 -15.33 21.00 -9.06
C TYR A 30 -14.60 20.40 -7.85
N GLU A 31 -15.17 19.34 -7.29
CA GLU A 31 -14.54 18.50 -6.26
C GLU A 31 -13.69 17.40 -6.89
N ARG A 32 -12.69 16.93 -6.15
CA ARG A 32 -11.81 15.82 -6.51
C ARG A 32 -12.36 14.47 -6.06
N SER A 33 -13.55 14.49 -5.49
CA SER A 33 -14.24 13.30 -5.00
C SER A 33 -14.50 12.30 -6.11
N HIS A 34 -14.20 11.05 -5.84
CA HIS A 34 -14.44 9.92 -6.73
C HIS A 34 -14.70 8.65 -5.92
N GLU A 35 -15.18 7.65 -6.59
CA GLU A 35 -15.41 6.32 -6.05
C GLU A 35 -14.53 5.32 -6.77
N ILE A 36 -13.89 4.43 -6.01
CA ILE A 36 -13.13 3.30 -6.53
C ILE A 36 -13.92 2.04 -6.17
N SER A 37 -14.22 1.22 -7.16
CA SER A 37 -14.98 0.00 -6.97
C SER A 37 -14.35 -1.19 -7.71
N ALA A 38 -14.61 -2.37 -7.21
CA ALA A 38 -14.39 -3.64 -7.89
C ALA A 38 -15.61 -4.51 -7.64
N ASP A 39 -15.87 -5.45 -8.54
CA ASP A 39 -17.07 -6.30 -8.48
C ASP A 39 -17.16 -7.04 -7.13
N GLY A 40 -18.35 -6.96 -6.50
CA GLY A 40 -18.64 -7.60 -5.22
C GLY A 40 -17.93 -7.02 -4.00
N LYS A 41 -17.29 -5.84 -4.10
CA LYS A 41 -16.53 -5.21 -3.00
C LYS A 41 -17.14 -3.88 -2.56
N PRO A 42 -16.93 -3.49 -1.29
CA PRO A 42 -17.26 -2.15 -0.82
C PRO A 42 -16.55 -1.06 -1.62
N ILE A 43 -17.22 0.07 -1.80
CA ILE A 43 -16.66 1.24 -2.45
C ILE A 43 -15.61 1.89 -1.53
N ILE A 44 -14.48 2.30 -2.12
CA ILE A 44 -13.51 3.17 -1.49
C ILE A 44 -13.79 4.60 -1.92
N ALA A 45 -14.09 5.48 -0.96
CA ALA A 45 -14.26 6.90 -1.19
C ALA A 45 -12.88 7.56 -1.38
N GLY A 46 -12.63 8.13 -2.55
CA GLY A 46 -11.36 8.75 -2.91
C GLY A 46 -11.47 10.25 -3.17
N SER A 47 -10.35 10.94 -3.04
CA SER A 47 -10.13 12.33 -3.43
C SER A 47 -8.65 12.54 -3.75
N SER A 48 -8.22 13.76 -4.02
CA SER A 48 -6.80 14.12 -4.07
C SER A 48 -6.28 14.49 -2.68
N ASP A 49 -4.96 14.61 -2.55
CA ASP A 49 -4.32 15.20 -1.38
C ASP A 49 -4.91 16.60 -1.08
N PRO A 50 -5.08 16.99 0.19
CA PRO A 50 -5.56 18.33 0.55
C PRO A 50 -4.73 19.49 -0.06
N GLY A 51 -3.43 19.29 -0.28
CA GLY A 51 -2.57 20.22 -0.99
C GLY A 51 -3.01 20.51 -2.43
N PHE A 52 -3.73 19.58 -3.05
CA PHE A 52 -4.33 19.67 -4.37
C PHE A 52 -5.85 19.88 -4.33
N ARG A 53 -6.37 20.51 -3.26
CA ARG A 53 -7.79 20.80 -3.01
C ARG A 53 -8.63 19.55 -2.80
N GLY A 54 -8.04 18.47 -2.30
CA GLY A 54 -8.73 17.24 -1.96
C GLY A 54 -9.47 17.32 -0.62
N ASP A 55 -10.34 16.33 -0.37
CA ASP A 55 -11.05 16.10 0.88
C ASP A 55 -10.20 15.20 1.78
N ALA A 56 -9.77 15.74 2.93
CA ALA A 56 -8.95 15.02 3.91
C ALA A 56 -9.66 13.80 4.56
N ASN A 57 -10.98 13.68 4.39
CA ASN A 57 -11.75 12.53 4.91
C ASN A 57 -11.83 11.37 3.90
N ARG A 58 -11.18 11.48 2.75
CA ARG A 58 -11.15 10.48 1.70
C ARG A 58 -9.73 10.04 1.40
N TYR A 59 -9.54 8.80 1.01
CA TYR A 59 -8.23 8.31 0.58
C TYR A 59 -7.76 9.00 -0.68
N ASN A 60 -6.48 9.37 -0.73
CA ASN A 60 -5.85 9.83 -1.95
C ASN A 60 -5.04 8.70 -2.62
N PRO A 61 -4.64 8.84 -3.90
CA PRO A 61 -3.88 7.81 -4.60
C PRO A 61 -2.54 7.48 -3.94
N GLU A 62 -1.90 8.45 -3.33
CA GLU A 62 -0.61 8.32 -2.66
C GLU A 62 -0.75 7.42 -1.42
N GLU A 63 -1.77 7.63 -0.60
CA GLU A 63 -2.08 6.77 0.55
C GLU A 63 -2.42 5.35 0.11
N LEU A 64 -3.19 5.20 -0.97
CA LEU A 64 -3.54 3.88 -1.51
C LEU A 64 -2.31 3.13 -2.03
N LEU A 65 -1.35 3.82 -2.65
CA LEU A 65 -0.08 3.20 -3.08
C LEU A 65 0.74 2.71 -1.89
N VAL A 66 0.90 3.55 -0.85
CA VAL A 66 1.61 3.17 0.38
C VAL A 66 0.90 2.01 1.08
N ALA A 67 -0.43 2.06 1.19
CA ALA A 67 -1.23 0.98 1.77
C ALA A 67 -1.10 -0.33 0.98
N SER A 68 -1.04 -0.29 -0.34
CA SER A 68 -0.86 -1.49 -1.16
C SER A 68 0.50 -2.16 -0.95
N LEU A 69 1.57 -1.37 -0.79
CA LEU A 69 2.91 -1.87 -0.46
C LEU A 69 2.94 -2.52 0.92
N SER A 70 2.38 -1.85 1.93
CA SER A 70 2.29 -2.35 3.30
C SER A 70 1.49 -3.65 3.37
N ALA A 71 0.30 -3.68 2.76
CA ALA A 71 -0.56 -4.87 2.77
C ALA A 71 0.08 -6.06 2.02
N CYS A 72 0.72 -5.83 0.88
CA CYS A 72 1.39 -6.89 0.13
C CYS A 72 2.55 -7.49 0.93
N HIS A 73 3.37 -6.64 1.57
CA HIS A 73 4.45 -7.09 2.45
C HIS A 73 3.91 -7.91 3.63
N MET A 74 2.87 -7.43 4.32
CA MET A 74 2.22 -8.15 5.42
C MET A 74 1.77 -9.55 5.00
N LEU A 75 1.07 -9.67 3.88
CA LEU A 75 0.53 -10.94 3.42
C LEU A 75 1.63 -11.95 3.11
N TRP A 76 2.71 -11.54 2.45
CA TRP A 76 3.88 -12.39 2.23
C TRP A 76 4.58 -12.75 3.53
N TYR A 77 4.74 -11.79 4.44
CA TYR A 77 5.37 -12.03 5.73
C TYR A 77 4.61 -13.07 6.57
N LEU A 78 3.29 -12.91 6.70
CA LEU A 78 2.45 -13.84 7.44
C LEU A 78 2.49 -15.25 6.83
N HIS A 79 2.51 -15.36 5.49
CA HIS A 79 2.67 -16.63 4.78
C HIS A 79 4.01 -17.30 5.13
N LEU A 80 5.12 -16.57 5.01
CA LEU A 80 6.45 -17.10 5.31
C LEU A 80 6.61 -17.45 6.79
N CYS A 81 6.02 -16.69 7.70
CA CYS A 81 5.99 -17.03 9.13
C CYS A 81 5.26 -18.37 9.37
N ALA A 82 4.09 -18.56 8.75
CA ALA A 82 3.34 -19.79 8.87
C ALA A 82 4.14 -20.99 8.35
N ASP A 83 4.80 -20.88 7.20
CA ASP A 83 5.63 -21.92 6.62
C ASP A 83 6.86 -22.25 7.50
N ALA A 84 7.41 -21.27 8.18
CA ALA A 84 8.57 -21.42 9.05
C ALA A 84 8.23 -21.83 10.49
N GLY A 85 6.95 -21.96 10.82
CA GLY A 85 6.49 -22.29 12.19
C GLY A 85 6.60 -21.13 13.18
N VAL A 86 6.74 -19.89 12.69
CA VAL A 86 6.69 -18.66 13.49
C VAL A 86 5.23 -18.25 13.69
N VAL A 87 4.77 -18.24 14.93
CA VAL A 87 3.38 -17.90 15.28
C VAL A 87 3.27 -16.40 15.53
N VAL A 88 2.72 -15.68 14.57
CA VAL A 88 2.39 -14.25 14.69
C VAL A 88 0.99 -14.12 15.29
N THR A 89 0.86 -13.31 16.34
CA THR A 89 -0.41 -13.09 17.05
C THR A 89 -0.98 -11.69 16.80
N ASP A 90 -0.14 -10.74 16.42
CA ASP A 90 -0.55 -9.39 16.03
C ASP A 90 0.40 -8.79 15.00
N TYR A 91 -0.12 -7.94 14.12
CA TYR A 91 0.65 -7.21 13.11
C TYR A 91 0.01 -5.86 12.83
N SER A 92 0.81 -4.82 12.87
CA SER A 92 0.45 -3.49 12.39
C SER A 92 1.63 -2.86 11.66
N ASP A 93 1.36 -1.94 10.75
CA ASP A 93 2.40 -1.21 10.03
C ASP A 93 2.01 0.27 9.89
N GLU A 94 2.86 1.15 10.39
CA GLU A 94 2.75 2.60 10.20
C GLU A 94 3.62 3.06 9.02
N ALA A 95 3.30 2.55 7.83
CA ALA A 95 4.05 2.82 6.62
C ALA A 95 4.04 4.32 6.24
N ARG A 96 5.18 4.80 5.74
CA ARG A 96 5.38 6.21 5.34
C ARG A 96 5.96 6.29 3.94
N GLY A 97 5.37 7.14 3.10
CA GLY A 97 5.88 7.46 1.78
C GLY A 97 6.44 8.88 1.71
N VAL A 98 7.48 9.07 0.92
CA VAL A 98 8.04 10.39 0.58
C VAL A 98 7.91 10.60 -0.91
N MET A 99 7.20 11.64 -1.28
CA MET A 99 7.03 12.08 -2.66
C MET A 99 7.70 13.45 -2.85
N GLU A 100 8.42 13.61 -3.94
CA GLU A 100 8.95 14.89 -4.39
C GLU A 100 8.10 15.43 -5.53
N GLU A 101 7.70 16.68 -5.41
CA GLU A 101 7.03 17.43 -6.48
C GLU A 101 8.02 18.39 -7.14
N THR A 102 8.02 18.39 -8.47
CA THR A 102 8.84 19.29 -9.30
C THR A 102 7.96 20.04 -10.28
N THR A 103 8.51 21.01 -10.99
CA THR A 103 7.79 21.77 -12.04
C THR A 103 7.31 20.88 -13.20
N SER A 104 7.93 19.72 -13.39
CA SER A 104 7.62 18.76 -14.47
C SER A 104 6.78 17.57 -14.00
N GLY A 105 6.35 17.55 -12.74
CA GLY A 105 5.59 16.47 -12.12
C GLY A 105 6.21 16.00 -10.80
N GLY A 106 5.70 14.90 -10.25
CA GLY A 106 6.19 14.36 -8.99
C GLY A 106 6.31 12.83 -9.03
N ARG A 107 7.04 12.28 -8.06
CA ARG A 107 7.16 10.83 -7.89
C ARG A 107 7.52 10.49 -6.45
N PHE A 108 7.18 9.28 -6.04
CA PHE A 108 7.74 8.72 -4.81
C PHE A 108 9.25 8.53 -4.96
N THR A 109 9.98 8.89 -3.92
CA THR A 109 11.43 8.64 -3.80
C THR A 109 11.72 7.45 -2.93
N ARG A 110 10.87 7.18 -1.93
CA ARG A 110 10.94 5.99 -1.07
C ARG A 110 9.62 5.75 -0.34
N VAL A 111 9.42 4.51 0.09
CA VAL A 111 8.43 4.12 1.09
C VAL A 111 9.15 3.35 2.20
N ILE A 112 8.84 3.64 3.45
CA ILE A 112 9.36 2.97 4.63
C ILE A 112 8.20 2.24 5.29
N LEU A 113 8.27 0.92 5.31
CA LEU A 113 7.38 0.06 6.08
C LEU A 113 7.95 -0.07 7.50
N GLN A 114 7.11 0.06 8.51
CA GLN A 114 7.48 -0.02 9.92
C GLN A 114 6.64 -1.08 10.65
N PRO A 115 6.75 -2.36 10.25
CA PRO A 115 5.94 -3.42 10.85
C PRO A 115 6.24 -3.57 12.33
N ARG A 116 5.16 -3.64 13.11
CA ARG A 116 5.14 -4.01 14.51
C ARG A 116 4.49 -5.38 14.63
N VAL A 117 5.25 -6.38 15.00
CA VAL A 117 4.82 -7.78 14.97
C VAL A 117 4.93 -8.36 16.37
N THR A 118 3.88 -8.99 16.87
CA THR A 118 3.91 -9.77 18.10
C THR A 118 3.94 -11.25 17.74
N VAL A 119 4.89 -11.99 18.31
CA VAL A 119 5.02 -13.44 18.17
C VAL A 119 4.70 -14.15 19.49
N ALA A 120 4.32 -15.42 19.40
CA ALA A 120 3.84 -16.20 20.55
C ALA A 120 4.90 -16.48 21.61
N SER A 121 6.19 -16.46 21.25
CA SER A 121 7.29 -16.76 22.19
C SER A 121 8.60 -16.09 21.77
N GLN A 122 9.46 -15.85 22.76
CA GLN A 122 10.71 -15.10 22.60
C GLN A 122 11.71 -15.80 21.66
N ASP A 123 11.72 -17.09 21.60
CA ASP A 123 12.60 -17.89 20.73
C ASP A 123 12.27 -17.70 19.22
N MET A 124 11.09 -17.17 18.90
CA MET A 124 10.67 -16.89 17.53
C MET A 124 11.15 -15.52 17.00
N ILE A 125 11.62 -14.61 17.88
CA ILE A 125 11.91 -13.21 17.52
C ILE A 125 12.96 -13.11 16.40
N GLU A 126 14.07 -13.81 16.51
CA GLU A 126 15.16 -13.73 15.54
C GLU A 126 14.71 -14.22 14.16
N GLN A 127 14.05 -15.35 14.08
CA GLN A 127 13.52 -15.89 12.84
C GLN A 127 12.44 -15.00 12.25
N ALA A 128 11.53 -14.46 13.08
CA ALA A 128 10.51 -13.52 12.67
C ALA A 128 11.12 -12.27 12.02
N LEU A 129 12.21 -11.74 12.58
CA LEU A 129 12.91 -10.59 12.02
C LEU A 129 13.54 -10.92 10.65
N GLN A 130 14.19 -12.08 10.52
CA GLN A 130 14.85 -12.50 9.27
C GLN A 130 13.87 -12.72 8.12
N LEU A 131 12.63 -13.16 8.40
CA LEU A 131 11.61 -13.43 7.38
C LEU A 131 11.13 -12.18 6.64
N HIS A 132 11.34 -10.97 7.17
CA HIS A 132 11.02 -9.74 6.45
C HIS A 132 11.80 -9.56 5.15
N ALA A 133 13.05 -10.03 5.07
CA ALA A 133 13.83 -9.99 3.84
C ALA A 133 13.21 -10.84 2.72
N GLY A 134 12.73 -12.04 3.07
CA GLY A 134 11.99 -12.90 2.16
C GLY A 134 10.66 -12.28 1.71
N ALA A 135 9.90 -11.71 2.63
CA ALA A 135 8.65 -11.02 2.33
C ALA A 135 8.86 -9.85 1.36
N HIS A 136 9.91 -9.06 1.57
CA HIS A 136 10.27 -7.96 0.67
C HIS A 136 10.60 -8.46 -0.74
N SER A 137 11.40 -9.51 -0.86
CA SER A 137 11.79 -10.09 -2.17
C SER A 137 10.61 -10.65 -2.96
N HIS A 138 9.58 -11.17 -2.28
CA HIS A 138 8.39 -11.76 -2.89
C HIS A 138 7.23 -10.77 -3.06
N CYS A 139 7.32 -9.58 -2.49
CA CYS A 139 6.25 -8.58 -2.57
C CYS A 139 6.04 -8.11 -4.01
N PHE A 140 4.92 -8.50 -4.61
CA PHE A 140 4.60 -8.15 -6.00
C PHE A 140 4.52 -6.65 -6.23
N ILE A 141 3.99 -5.90 -5.27
CA ILE A 141 3.86 -4.45 -5.39
C ILE A 141 5.24 -3.78 -5.28
N ALA A 142 6.10 -4.21 -4.34
CA ALA A 142 7.45 -3.68 -4.23
C ALA A 142 8.28 -3.95 -5.51
N ASN A 143 8.09 -5.13 -6.13
CA ASN A 143 8.72 -5.49 -7.40
C ASN A 143 8.17 -4.71 -8.62
N SER A 144 7.08 -3.96 -8.45
CA SER A 144 6.39 -3.23 -9.51
C SER A 144 6.58 -1.71 -9.45
N VAL A 145 7.33 -1.20 -8.48
CA VAL A 145 7.64 0.23 -8.32
C VAL A 145 9.12 0.50 -8.61
N ASN A 146 9.46 1.74 -8.95
CA ASN A 146 10.81 2.15 -9.33
C ASN A 146 11.51 3.04 -8.28
N PHE A 147 11.01 3.04 -7.06
CA PHE A 147 11.60 3.72 -5.92
C PHE A 147 11.93 2.70 -4.82
N GLU A 148 12.74 3.12 -3.86
CA GLU A 148 13.18 2.29 -2.76
C GLU A 148 12.03 2.00 -1.77
N VAL A 149 11.88 0.73 -1.38
CA VAL A 149 10.99 0.29 -0.32
C VAL A 149 11.83 -0.31 0.80
N LEU A 150 11.88 0.38 1.94
CA LEU A 150 12.62 -0.02 3.13
C LEU A 150 11.70 -0.73 4.12
N VAL A 151 12.24 -1.63 4.91
CA VAL A 151 11.52 -2.32 5.99
C VAL A 151 12.27 -2.14 7.31
N GLU A 152 11.66 -1.45 8.26
CA GLU A 152 12.17 -1.18 9.61
C GLU A 152 11.29 -1.88 10.63
N ALA A 153 11.43 -3.19 10.76
CA ALA A 153 10.56 -4.03 11.58
C ALA A 153 10.93 -4.01 13.07
N ASN A 154 9.92 -4.12 13.94
CA ASN A 154 10.04 -4.32 15.37
C ASN A 154 9.25 -5.58 15.79
N ILE A 155 9.92 -6.55 16.40
CA ILE A 155 9.31 -7.81 16.83
C ILE A 155 9.17 -7.81 18.35
N LEU A 156 7.99 -8.17 18.83
CA LEU A 156 7.58 -8.18 20.23
C LEU A 156 7.07 -9.59 20.62
N THR A 157 6.93 -9.84 21.92
CA THR A 157 6.28 -11.02 22.52
C THR A 157 5.20 -10.61 23.49
#